data_e7fb515c4d4401a6c3c7eec350b98eeb
#
_entry.id   e7fb515c4d4401a6c3c7eec350b98eeb
#
_cell.length_a   1.000
_cell.length_b   1.000
_cell.length_c   1.000
_cell.angle_alpha   90.00
_cell.angle_beta   90.00
_cell.angle_gamma   90.00
#
_symmetry.space_group_name_H-M   'P 1'
#
loop_
_entity.id
_entity.type
_entity.pdbx_description
1 polymer ?
#
loop_
_entity_poly.entity_id
_entity_poly.type
_entity_poly.pdbx_seq_one_letter_code
_entity_poly.pdbx_strand_id
1 'polypeptide(L)'
;FGLSLIPQHVNKILNFDCDMIVRSSIADLWNIDLKNNILGMVENIPSQNGEIGNRLGYPAWKYGYYNAGMVLINLKLWRENNIQERLFQWIDLNKDKMRLYEQDAINALLYGKIQRLSIKWNVCPECFHSPQNLIESYRLELPSYISNPPIVHYVGSIKPWHLECKHPFATEYDKYLAMTPYKEMRKTPFFKSYWEKRKFYLKKEIIKWLVKLGIK
;
A
#
# COMPACT_ATOMS: atom_id res chain seq x y z
N PHE A 1 13.72 1.58 -6.29
CA PHE A 1 14.94 2.27 -5.81
C PHE A 1 15.74 3.05 -6.89
N GLY A 2 15.27 3.16 -8.15
CA GLY A 2 15.93 3.94 -9.21
C GLY A 2 15.87 5.47 -9.05
N LEU A 3 15.64 6.00 -7.85
CA LEU A 3 15.46 7.44 -7.62
C LEU A 3 16.74 8.25 -7.86
N SER A 4 17.90 7.62 -7.81
CA SER A 4 19.18 8.25 -8.18
C SER A 4 19.28 8.62 -9.66
N LEU A 5 18.50 7.97 -10.53
CA LEU A 5 18.45 8.24 -11.97
C LEU A 5 17.60 9.47 -12.33
N ILE A 6 16.83 9.98 -11.37
CA ILE A 6 15.97 11.14 -11.60
C ILE A 6 16.81 12.43 -11.62
N PRO A 7 16.59 13.32 -12.61
CA PRO A 7 17.37 14.55 -12.75
C PRO A 7 17.41 15.39 -11.46
N GLN A 8 18.53 16.06 -11.21
CA GLN A 8 18.78 16.79 -9.95
C GLN A 8 17.81 17.95 -9.69
N HIS A 9 17.24 18.54 -10.74
CA HIS A 9 16.26 19.63 -10.61
C HIS A 9 14.88 19.16 -10.14
N VAL A 10 14.59 17.85 -10.20
CA VAL A 10 13.34 17.26 -9.71
C VAL A 10 13.43 17.08 -8.19
N ASN A 11 12.61 17.80 -7.44
CA ASN A 11 12.64 17.82 -5.97
C ASN A 11 11.48 17.05 -5.31
N LYS A 12 10.49 16.62 -6.09
CA LYS A 12 9.30 15.91 -5.61
C LYS A 12 8.90 14.83 -6.60
N ILE A 13 8.44 13.69 -6.10
CA ILE A 13 7.93 12.57 -6.90
C ILE A 13 6.67 12.04 -6.24
N LEU A 14 5.77 11.54 -7.08
CA LEU A 14 4.64 10.72 -6.68
C LEU A 14 4.79 9.34 -7.34
N ASN A 15 4.90 8.31 -6.53
CA ASN A 15 5.04 6.93 -6.97
C ASN A 15 3.73 6.17 -6.72
N PHE A 16 3.32 5.34 -7.68
CA PHE A 16 2.17 4.46 -7.56
C PHE A 16 2.56 3.03 -7.92
N ASP A 17 1.96 2.07 -7.22
CA ASP A 17 1.99 0.67 -7.64
C ASP A 17 1.18 0.48 -8.93
N CYS A 18 1.56 -0.50 -9.73
CA CYS A 18 0.90 -0.78 -11.02
C CYS A 18 -0.50 -1.41 -10.89
N ASP A 19 -0.93 -1.76 -9.68
CA ASP A 19 -2.26 -2.25 -9.36
C ASP A 19 -3.16 -1.17 -8.72
N MET A 20 -2.94 0.08 -9.10
CA MET A 20 -3.76 1.22 -8.69
C MET A 20 -4.45 1.88 -9.89
N ILE A 21 -5.62 2.47 -9.63
CA ILE A 21 -6.33 3.30 -10.61
C ILE A 21 -6.61 4.67 -9.99
N VAL A 22 -6.14 5.71 -10.68
CA VAL A 22 -6.43 7.12 -10.37
C VAL A 22 -7.73 7.50 -11.09
N ARG A 23 -8.78 7.87 -10.34
CA ARG A 23 -10.13 8.12 -10.86
C ARG A 23 -10.51 9.61 -10.87
N SER A 24 -9.72 10.44 -10.19
CA SER A 24 -9.94 11.89 -10.16
C SER A 24 -8.60 12.64 -10.11
N SER A 25 -8.68 13.99 -10.12
CA SER A 25 -7.47 14.83 -10.02
C SER A 25 -6.65 14.50 -8.78
N ILE A 26 -5.33 14.39 -8.96
CA ILE A 26 -4.34 14.22 -7.91
C ILE A 26 -3.62 15.54 -7.56
N ALA A 27 -4.12 16.67 -8.04
CA ALA A 27 -3.49 17.98 -7.81
C ALA A 27 -3.35 18.29 -6.31
N ASP A 28 -4.40 18.00 -5.52
CA ASP A 28 -4.35 18.20 -4.07
C ASP A 28 -3.29 17.31 -3.40
N LEU A 29 -3.15 16.06 -3.85
CA LEU A 29 -2.10 15.15 -3.38
C LEU A 29 -0.72 15.69 -3.73
N TRP A 30 -0.53 16.14 -4.97
CA TRP A 30 0.75 16.71 -5.42
C TRP A 30 1.13 17.97 -4.64
N ASN A 31 0.15 18.82 -4.30
CA ASN A 31 0.37 20.08 -3.60
C ASN A 31 0.57 19.92 -2.08
N ILE A 32 0.48 18.72 -1.53
CA ILE A 32 0.77 18.50 -0.11
C ILE A 32 2.20 18.95 0.21
N ASP A 33 2.32 19.82 1.20
CA ASP A 33 3.61 20.18 1.78
C ASP A 33 4.03 19.11 2.81
N LEU A 34 5.09 18.39 2.51
CA LEU A 34 5.66 17.39 3.41
C LEU A 34 6.50 17.99 4.56
N LYS A 35 6.73 19.31 4.54
CA LYS A 35 7.55 20.02 5.53
C LYS A 35 8.93 19.34 5.70
N ASN A 36 9.21 18.87 6.91
CA ASN A 36 10.46 18.18 7.25
C ASN A 36 10.36 16.65 7.11
N ASN A 37 9.27 16.14 6.51
CA ASN A 37 9.14 14.71 6.25
C ASN A 37 9.72 14.35 4.88
N ILE A 38 10.27 13.16 4.82
CA ILE A 38 10.85 12.60 3.58
C ILE A 38 9.75 12.02 2.71
N LEU A 39 8.74 11.41 3.34
CA LEU A 39 7.63 10.73 2.65
C LEU A 39 6.27 11.22 3.14
N GLY A 40 5.27 11.14 2.25
CA GLY A 40 3.86 11.16 2.58
C GLY A 40 3.23 9.85 2.14
N MET A 41 2.56 9.13 3.06
CA MET A 41 2.01 7.79 2.82
C MET A 41 0.70 7.60 3.58
N VAL A 42 -0.08 6.59 3.18
CA VAL A 42 -1.32 6.18 3.88
C VAL A 42 -1.01 5.01 4.80
N GLU A 43 -1.45 5.12 6.05
CA GLU A 43 -1.21 4.08 7.06
C GLU A 43 -2.05 2.83 6.79
N ASN A 44 -1.45 1.66 6.98
CA ASN A 44 -2.13 0.37 6.97
C ASN A 44 -2.96 0.17 8.26
N ILE A 45 -3.67 -0.95 8.34
CA ILE A 45 -4.47 -1.31 9.52
C ILE A 45 -3.57 -1.46 10.76
N PRO A 46 -3.83 -0.69 11.86
CA PRO A 46 -2.95 -0.65 13.03
C PRO A 46 -2.89 -1.95 13.84
N SER A 47 -3.85 -2.86 13.69
CA SER A 47 -3.93 -4.09 14.48
C SER A 47 -2.68 -4.98 14.41
N GLN A 48 -1.81 -4.76 13.41
CA GLN A 48 -0.56 -5.49 13.24
C GLN A 48 0.67 -4.70 13.71
N ASN A 49 0.52 -3.46 14.12
CA ASN A 49 1.66 -2.58 14.41
C ASN A 49 2.57 -3.13 15.53
N GLY A 50 2.03 -3.81 16.54
CA GLY A 50 2.83 -4.43 17.62
C GLY A 50 3.75 -5.54 17.10
N GLU A 51 3.24 -6.47 16.30
CA GLU A 51 4.03 -7.56 15.71
C GLU A 51 5.03 -7.04 14.69
N ILE A 52 4.60 -6.11 13.83
CA ILE A 52 5.46 -5.47 12.84
C ILE A 52 6.61 -4.72 13.52
N GLY A 53 6.32 -3.95 14.56
CA GLY A 53 7.33 -3.21 15.32
C GLY A 53 8.37 -4.13 15.96
N ASN A 54 7.94 -5.22 16.58
CA ASN A 54 8.83 -6.22 17.17
C ASN A 54 9.72 -6.88 16.10
N ARG A 55 9.15 -7.23 14.94
CA ARG A 55 9.88 -7.88 13.84
C ARG A 55 10.90 -6.94 13.20
N LEU A 56 10.51 -5.69 12.95
CA LEU A 56 11.34 -4.72 12.22
C LEU A 56 12.22 -3.86 13.14
N GLY A 57 12.03 -3.94 14.45
CA GLY A 57 12.86 -3.25 15.43
C GLY A 57 12.60 -1.74 15.55
N TYR A 58 11.34 -1.29 15.32
CA TYR A 58 10.97 0.10 15.55
C TYR A 58 9.58 0.21 16.21
N PRO A 59 9.25 1.32 16.91
CA PRO A 59 7.99 1.45 17.63
C PRO A 59 6.80 1.77 16.70
N ALA A 60 6.37 0.79 15.90
CA ALA A 60 5.29 0.94 14.94
C ALA A 60 3.95 1.30 15.60
N TRP A 61 3.73 0.94 16.87
CA TRP A 61 2.56 1.36 17.66
C TRP A 61 2.47 2.89 17.82
N LYS A 62 3.62 3.58 17.80
CA LYS A 62 3.70 5.05 17.94
C LYS A 62 3.71 5.75 16.58
N TYR A 63 4.46 5.22 15.62
CA TYR A 63 4.73 5.88 14.35
C TYR A 63 3.87 5.37 13.19
N GLY A 64 3.14 4.27 13.39
CA GLY A 64 2.36 3.61 12.35
C GLY A 64 3.18 2.69 11.45
N TYR A 65 2.50 1.98 10.57
CA TYR A 65 3.05 1.22 9.46
C TYR A 65 2.30 1.58 8.19
N TYR A 66 3.00 2.06 7.19
CA TYR A 66 2.42 2.70 6.01
C TYR A 66 2.51 1.80 4.79
N ASN A 67 1.48 1.86 3.96
CA ASN A 67 1.43 1.15 2.68
C ASN A 67 2.28 1.87 1.63
N ALA A 68 3.14 1.12 0.92
CA ALA A 68 4.06 1.67 -0.07
C ALA A 68 3.48 1.81 -1.48
N GLY A 69 2.20 1.45 -1.68
CA GLY A 69 1.57 1.51 -3.02
C GLY A 69 1.40 2.94 -3.55
N MET A 70 1.19 3.91 -2.67
CA MET A 70 1.18 5.33 -3.02
C MET A 70 2.14 6.08 -2.11
N VAL A 71 3.17 6.70 -2.68
CA VAL A 71 4.21 7.41 -1.94
C VAL A 71 4.49 8.77 -2.56
N LEU A 72 4.22 9.83 -1.81
CA LEU A 72 4.70 11.18 -2.15
C LEU A 72 6.10 11.35 -1.53
N ILE A 73 7.09 11.72 -2.33
CA ILE A 73 8.50 11.71 -1.95
C ILE A 73 9.07 13.13 -2.05
N ASN A 74 9.62 13.65 -0.94
CA ASN A 74 10.51 14.80 -0.94
C ASN A 74 11.90 14.36 -1.41
N LEU A 75 12.14 14.42 -2.71
CA LEU A 75 13.36 13.90 -3.32
C LEU A 75 14.60 14.72 -2.94
N LYS A 76 14.42 15.99 -2.60
CA LYS A 76 15.51 16.83 -2.06
C LYS A 76 16.00 16.24 -0.73
N LEU A 77 15.12 16.07 0.25
CA LEU A 77 15.46 15.47 1.56
C LEU A 77 15.94 14.03 1.43
N TRP A 78 15.38 13.26 0.49
CA TRP A 78 15.81 11.90 0.19
C TRP A 78 17.30 11.85 -0.19
N ARG A 79 17.73 12.74 -1.08
CA ARG A 79 19.13 12.85 -1.53
C ARG A 79 20.06 13.39 -0.43
N GLU A 80 19.67 14.50 0.21
CA GLU A 80 20.46 15.14 1.29
C GLU A 80 20.74 14.18 2.46
N ASN A 81 19.86 13.22 2.69
CA ASN A 81 19.99 12.24 3.77
C ASN A 81 20.51 10.87 3.30
N ASN A 82 20.94 10.73 2.04
CA ASN A 82 21.43 9.47 1.44
C ASN A 82 20.49 8.28 1.66
N ILE A 83 19.18 8.51 1.55
CA ILE A 83 18.16 7.50 1.94
C ILE A 83 18.29 6.24 1.11
N GLN A 84 18.57 6.33 -0.18
CA GLN A 84 18.70 5.15 -1.05
C GLN A 84 19.80 4.19 -0.56
N GLU A 85 20.97 4.70 -0.26
CA GLU A 85 22.10 3.90 0.22
C GLU A 85 21.79 3.29 1.60
N ARG A 86 21.23 4.09 2.50
CA ARG A 86 20.81 3.64 3.83
C ARG A 86 19.75 2.55 3.76
N LEU A 87 18.81 2.61 2.80
CA LEU A 87 17.82 1.56 2.56
C LEU A 87 18.49 0.27 2.10
N PHE A 88 19.44 0.33 1.16
CA PHE A 88 20.17 -0.87 0.74
C PHE A 88 20.95 -1.50 1.90
N GLN A 89 21.65 -0.70 2.68
CA GLN A 89 22.37 -1.18 3.88
C GLN A 89 21.40 -1.82 4.89
N TRP A 90 20.26 -1.18 5.15
CA TRP A 90 19.25 -1.73 6.06
C TRP A 90 18.67 -3.05 5.54
N ILE A 91 18.36 -3.15 4.25
CA ILE A 91 17.87 -4.37 3.59
C ILE A 91 18.89 -5.50 3.73
N ASP A 92 20.15 -5.22 3.45
CA ASP A 92 21.21 -6.23 3.53
C ASP A 92 21.36 -6.82 4.94
N LEU A 93 21.19 -5.99 5.97
CA LEU A 93 21.29 -6.38 7.37
C LEU A 93 20.02 -7.04 7.94
N ASN A 94 18.86 -6.91 7.24
CA ASN A 94 17.57 -7.34 7.81
C ASN A 94 16.73 -8.18 6.83
N LYS A 95 17.34 -8.85 5.86
CA LYS A 95 16.65 -9.68 4.85
C LYS A 95 15.73 -10.72 5.47
N ASP A 96 16.17 -11.34 6.55
CA ASP A 96 15.44 -12.36 7.32
C ASP A 96 14.18 -11.84 8.02
N LYS A 97 14.13 -10.53 8.31
CA LYS A 97 13.00 -9.87 8.95
C LYS A 97 11.95 -9.35 7.95
N MET A 98 12.31 -9.26 6.67
CA MET A 98 11.44 -8.68 5.64
C MET A 98 10.37 -9.68 5.20
N ARG A 99 9.11 -9.20 5.11
CA ARG A 99 7.95 -9.93 4.56
C ARG A 99 7.28 -9.17 3.42
N LEU A 100 7.32 -7.85 3.45
CA LEU A 100 6.71 -6.95 2.48
C LEU A 100 7.76 -6.06 1.80
N TYR A 101 8.90 -6.65 1.45
CA TYR A 101 9.96 -6.07 0.64
C TYR A 101 10.30 -4.61 1.03
N GLU A 102 10.26 -3.69 0.04
CA GLU A 102 10.57 -2.28 0.23
C GLU A 102 9.67 -1.57 1.25
N GLN A 103 8.43 -2.01 1.41
CA GLN A 103 7.52 -1.45 2.39
C GLN A 103 8.04 -1.62 3.81
N ASP A 104 8.57 -2.80 4.16
CA ASP A 104 9.18 -3.05 5.47
C ASP A 104 10.41 -2.16 5.69
N ALA A 105 11.28 -2.06 4.69
CA ALA A 105 12.51 -1.28 4.78
C ALA A 105 12.23 0.23 4.93
N ILE A 106 11.30 0.77 4.15
CA ILE A 106 10.89 2.18 4.21
C ILE A 106 10.33 2.52 5.59
N ASN A 107 9.42 1.70 6.11
CA ASN A 107 8.81 1.94 7.41
C ASN A 107 9.83 1.85 8.55
N ALA A 108 10.69 0.84 8.52
CA ALA A 108 11.69 0.63 9.57
C ALA A 108 12.82 1.67 9.55
N LEU A 109 13.22 2.18 8.39
CA LEU A 109 14.27 3.17 8.30
C LEU A 109 13.77 4.60 8.52
N LEU A 110 12.54 4.91 8.06
CA LEU A 110 12.03 6.27 7.98
C LEU A 110 10.90 6.58 8.97
N TYR A 111 10.65 5.72 9.98
CA TYR A 111 9.68 6.05 11.03
C TYR A 111 9.98 7.43 11.63
N GLY A 112 8.93 8.23 11.89
CA GLY A 112 9.06 9.61 12.34
C GLY A 112 9.47 10.62 11.25
N LYS A 113 9.66 10.16 9.99
CA LYS A 113 9.90 10.99 8.78
C LYS A 113 8.85 10.74 7.69
N ILE A 114 7.75 10.09 8.05
CA ILE A 114 6.60 9.84 7.18
C ILE A 114 5.43 10.69 7.66
N GLN A 115 4.90 11.54 6.78
CA GLN A 115 3.65 12.26 7.01
C GLN A 115 2.48 11.34 6.67
N ARG A 116 1.55 11.17 7.63
CA ARG A 116 0.30 10.45 7.38
C ARG A 116 -0.58 11.27 6.44
N LEU A 117 -1.00 10.66 5.34
CA LEU A 117 -1.90 11.25 4.37
C LEU A 117 -3.34 10.73 4.55
N SER A 118 -4.30 11.43 3.96
CA SER A 118 -5.71 11.04 3.91
C SER A 118 -5.90 9.66 3.26
N ILE A 119 -6.84 8.87 3.82
CA ILE A 119 -7.19 7.52 3.32
C ILE A 119 -7.63 7.54 1.85
N LYS A 120 -8.20 8.65 1.36
CA LYS A 120 -8.66 8.79 -0.02
C LYS A 120 -7.58 8.56 -1.07
N TRP A 121 -6.31 8.70 -0.71
CA TRP A 121 -5.19 8.55 -1.62
C TRP A 121 -4.69 7.11 -1.77
N ASN A 122 -5.25 6.17 -0.98
CA ASN A 122 -4.89 4.75 -1.08
C ASN A 122 -6.03 3.88 -0.52
N VAL A 123 -7.18 3.86 -1.22
CA VAL A 123 -8.36 3.10 -0.78
C VAL A 123 -8.19 1.64 -1.16
N CYS A 124 -7.80 0.85 -0.16
CA CYS A 124 -7.53 -0.59 -0.26
C CYS A 124 -8.78 -1.45 -0.01
N PRO A 125 -8.76 -2.76 -0.32
CA PRO A 125 -9.86 -3.68 -0.03
C PRO A 125 -10.33 -3.69 1.43
N GLU A 126 -9.43 -3.44 2.37
CA GLU A 126 -9.73 -3.36 3.81
C GLU A 126 -10.72 -2.26 4.15
N CYS A 127 -10.71 -1.16 3.40
CA CYS A 127 -11.68 -0.06 3.55
C CYS A 127 -13.12 -0.53 3.32
N PHE A 128 -13.33 -1.57 2.50
CA PHE A 128 -14.65 -2.13 2.19
C PHE A 128 -15.02 -3.32 3.09
N HIS A 129 -14.03 -4.11 3.51
CA HIS A 129 -14.28 -5.38 4.20
C HIS A 129 -14.13 -5.28 5.72
N SER A 130 -13.33 -4.36 6.23
CA SER A 130 -13.00 -4.25 7.65
C SER A 130 -12.73 -2.81 8.07
N PRO A 131 -13.62 -1.84 7.74
CA PRO A 131 -13.38 -0.42 8.02
C PRO A 131 -13.21 -0.12 9.52
N GLN A 132 -13.81 -0.95 10.39
CA GLN A 132 -13.66 -0.84 11.85
C GLN A 132 -12.23 -1.02 12.34
N ASN A 133 -11.36 -1.65 11.55
CA ASN A 133 -9.96 -1.90 11.90
C ASN A 133 -9.03 -0.72 11.51
N LEU A 134 -9.54 0.27 10.81
CA LEU A 134 -8.78 1.47 10.46
C LEU A 134 -8.59 2.37 11.70
N ILE A 135 -7.58 3.25 11.66
CA ILE A 135 -7.43 4.30 12.68
C ILE A 135 -8.68 5.19 12.71
N GLU A 136 -8.93 5.81 13.86
CA GLU A 136 -10.13 6.63 14.05
C GLU A 136 -10.29 7.74 13.01
N SER A 137 -9.23 8.48 12.73
CA SER A 137 -9.25 9.54 11.71
C SER A 137 -9.69 9.03 10.34
N TYR A 138 -9.24 7.84 9.94
CA TYR A 138 -9.65 7.22 8.67
C TYR A 138 -11.09 6.72 8.70
N ARG A 139 -11.58 6.19 9.84
CA ARG A 139 -12.99 5.80 9.98
C ARG A 139 -13.94 6.98 9.83
N LEU A 140 -13.55 8.15 10.35
CA LEU A 140 -14.33 9.38 10.22
C LEU A 140 -14.31 9.95 8.80
N GLU A 141 -13.19 9.81 8.11
CA GLU A 141 -12.98 10.33 6.76
C GLU A 141 -13.58 9.44 5.66
N LEU A 142 -13.50 8.12 5.82
CA LEU A 142 -13.81 7.11 4.80
C LEU A 142 -15.23 7.23 4.21
N PRO A 143 -16.30 7.51 4.98
CA PRO A 143 -17.66 7.65 4.42
C PRO A 143 -17.77 8.66 3.29
N SER A 144 -16.94 9.70 3.28
CA SER A 144 -16.92 10.73 2.25
C SER A 144 -16.33 10.24 0.91
N TYR A 145 -15.59 9.14 0.91
CA TYR A 145 -14.83 8.68 -0.27
C TYR A 145 -15.13 7.23 -0.69
N ILE A 146 -15.71 6.41 0.19
CA ILE A 146 -15.86 4.97 -0.07
C ILE A 146 -16.71 4.64 -1.30
N SER A 147 -17.71 5.46 -1.61
CA SER A 147 -18.57 5.29 -2.79
C SER A 147 -17.92 5.78 -4.08
N ASN A 148 -16.99 6.74 -3.99
CA ASN A 148 -16.30 7.31 -5.13
C ASN A 148 -14.84 7.68 -4.79
N PRO A 149 -13.97 6.69 -4.53
CA PRO A 149 -12.60 6.93 -4.11
C PRO A 149 -11.78 7.58 -5.25
N PRO A 150 -10.98 8.63 -4.95
CA PRO A 150 -10.08 9.24 -5.93
C PRO A 150 -9.02 8.29 -6.46
N ILE A 151 -8.54 7.37 -5.60
CA ILE A 151 -7.56 6.35 -5.96
C ILE A 151 -8.02 5.02 -5.37
N VAL A 152 -8.10 4.00 -6.22
CA VAL A 152 -8.38 2.61 -5.84
C VAL A 152 -7.10 1.81 -5.93
N HIS A 153 -6.77 1.06 -4.88
CA HIS A 153 -5.62 0.17 -4.82
C HIS A 153 -6.06 -1.29 -4.64
N TYR A 154 -5.75 -2.14 -5.61
CA TYR A 154 -6.13 -3.56 -5.62
C TYR A 154 -5.12 -4.42 -4.86
N VAL A 155 -4.88 -4.08 -3.58
CA VAL A 155 -3.95 -4.83 -2.72
C VAL A 155 -4.34 -6.32 -2.63
N GLY A 156 -3.34 -7.18 -2.53
CA GLY A 156 -3.52 -8.62 -2.40
C GLY A 156 -3.27 -9.40 -3.68
N SER A 157 -3.37 -10.72 -3.61
CA SER A 157 -2.98 -11.62 -4.70
C SER A 157 -3.98 -11.64 -5.85
N ILE A 158 -5.30 -11.51 -5.56
CA ILE A 158 -6.35 -11.54 -6.57
C ILE A 158 -6.56 -10.12 -7.08
N LYS A 159 -6.19 -9.89 -8.33
CA LYS A 159 -6.19 -8.59 -9.00
C LYS A 159 -7.42 -8.42 -9.92
N PRO A 160 -7.76 -7.20 -10.37
CA PRO A 160 -8.92 -6.96 -11.23
C PRO A 160 -8.87 -7.69 -12.58
N TRP A 161 -7.70 -8.09 -13.04
CA TRP A 161 -7.52 -8.92 -14.24
C TRP A 161 -7.70 -10.43 -14.00
N HIS A 162 -8.07 -10.84 -12.77
CA HIS A 162 -8.44 -12.23 -12.48
C HIS A 162 -9.96 -12.40 -12.42
N LEU A 163 -10.45 -13.56 -12.87
CA LEU A 163 -11.88 -13.90 -12.87
C LEU A 163 -12.48 -13.91 -11.45
N GLU A 164 -11.66 -14.24 -10.45
CA GLU A 164 -12.07 -14.32 -9.05
C GLU A 164 -12.09 -12.97 -8.32
N CYS A 165 -11.76 -11.87 -8.98
CA CYS A 165 -11.74 -10.55 -8.36
C CYS A 165 -13.15 -10.15 -7.91
N LYS A 166 -13.29 -9.90 -6.60
CA LYS A 166 -14.53 -9.42 -5.97
C LYS A 166 -14.42 -7.98 -5.45
N HIS A 167 -13.40 -7.25 -5.91
CA HIS A 167 -13.24 -5.86 -5.50
C HIS A 167 -14.43 -5.02 -6.00
N PRO A 168 -15.03 -4.13 -5.17
CA PRO A 168 -16.19 -3.31 -5.59
C PRO A 168 -15.95 -2.49 -6.86
N PHE A 169 -14.70 -2.07 -7.08
CA PHE A 169 -14.27 -1.30 -8.25
C PHE A 169 -13.53 -2.14 -9.31
N ALA A 170 -13.76 -3.46 -9.38
CA ALA A 170 -13.11 -4.32 -10.39
C ALA A 170 -13.42 -3.88 -11.82
N THR A 171 -14.62 -3.36 -12.07
CA THR A 171 -15.06 -2.85 -13.39
C THR A 171 -14.35 -1.57 -13.81
N GLU A 172 -13.79 -0.80 -12.88
CA GLU A 172 -12.98 0.37 -13.25
C GLU A 172 -11.74 -0.05 -14.03
N TYR A 173 -11.10 -1.15 -13.64
CA TYR A 173 -9.99 -1.71 -14.42
C TYR A 173 -10.39 -1.99 -15.87
N ASP A 174 -11.56 -2.59 -16.09
CA ASP A 174 -12.04 -2.93 -17.44
C ASP A 174 -12.25 -1.68 -18.30
N LYS A 175 -12.75 -0.59 -17.71
CA LYS A 175 -12.90 0.70 -18.40
C LYS A 175 -11.56 1.27 -18.88
N TYR A 176 -10.55 1.28 -18.00
CA TYR A 176 -9.21 1.78 -18.36
C TYR A 176 -8.50 0.84 -19.33
N LEU A 177 -8.64 -0.48 -19.18
CA LEU A 177 -8.11 -1.47 -20.11
C LEU A 177 -8.64 -1.23 -21.54
N ALA A 178 -9.93 -0.94 -21.66
CA ALA A 178 -10.56 -0.66 -22.96
C ALA A 178 -9.98 0.57 -23.69
N MET A 179 -9.31 1.47 -22.96
CA MET A 179 -8.65 2.67 -23.49
C MET A 179 -7.19 2.44 -23.89
N THR A 180 -6.69 1.21 -23.75
CA THR A 180 -5.30 0.85 -24.05
C THR A 180 -5.20 -0.04 -25.30
N PRO A 181 -3.99 -0.21 -25.88
CA PRO A 181 -3.77 -1.20 -26.93
C PRO A 181 -4.10 -2.65 -26.53
N TYR A 182 -4.23 -2.92 -25.21
CA TYR A 182 -4.50 -4.24 -24.62
C TYR A 182 -5.98 -4.52 -24.37
N LYS A 183 -6.90 -3.74 -24.94
CA LYS A 183 -8.36 -3.83 -24.73
C LYS A 183 -8.97 -5.23 -24.99
N GLU A 184 -8.31 -6.04 -25.83
CA GLU A 184 -8.74 -7.41 -26.13
C GLU A 184 -8.26 -8.45 -25.10
N MET A 185 -7.46 -8.05 -24.13
CA MET A 185 -7.01 -8.98 -23.07
C MET A 185 -8.19 -9.45 -22.23
N ARG A 186 -8.32 -10.75 -22.10
CA ARG A 186 -9.35 -11.39 -21.27
C ARG A 186 -8.84 -11.63 -19.87
N LYS A 187 -9.73 -11.57 -18.89
CA LYS A 187 -9.42 -11.97 -17.53
C LYS A 187 -9.00 -13.42 -17.47
N THR A 188 -7.98 -13.69 -16.70
CA THR A 188 -7.45 -15.05 -16.50
C THR A 188 -7.86 -15.60 -15.13
N PRO A 189 -8.03 -16.93 -14.98
CA PRO A 189 -8.23 -17.50 -13.66
C PRO A 189 -6.97 -17.32 -12.79
N PHE A 190 -7.16 -16.90 -11.56
CA PHE A 190 -6.06 -16.84 -10.58
C PHE A 190 -5.66 -18.24 -10.12
N PHE A 191 -6.63 -19.14 -9.93
CA PHE A 191 -6.40 -20.50 -9.51
C PHE A 191 -6.31 -21.45 -10.72
N LYS A 192 -5.29 -22.29 -10.75
CA LYS A 192 -5.09 -23.30 -11.80
C LYS A 192 -6.06 -24.48 -11.68
N SER A 193 -6.63 -24.71 -10.49
CA SER A 193 -7.58 -25.79 -10.24
C SER A 193 -8.59 -25.46 -9.14
N TYR A 194 -9.70 -26.22 -9.13
CA TYR A 194 -10.69 -26.14 -8.05
C TYR A 194 -10.07 -26.42 -6.67
N TRP A 195 -9.17 -27.39 -6.58
CA TRP A 195 -8.51 -27.76 -5.33
C TRP A 195 -7.57 -26.69 -4.81
N GLU A 196 -6.85 -25.99 -5.68
CA GLU A 196 -6.01 -24.86 -5.31
C GLU A 196 -6.87 -23.72 -4.73
N LYS A 197 -7.98 -23.40 -5.40
CA LYS A 197 -8.96 -22.41 -4.91
C LYS A 197 -9.50 -22.78 -3.52
N ARG A 198 -9.94 -24.04 -3.33
CA ARG A 198 -10.46 -24.54 -2.06
C ARG A 198 -9.40 -24.47 -0.96
N LYS A 199 -8.18 -24.90 -1.23
CA LYS A 199 -7.05 -24.83 -0.29
C LYS A 199 -6.74 -23.39 0.14
N PHE A 200 -6.74 -22.46 -0.81
CA PHE A 200 -6.49 -21.04 -0.54
C PHE A 200 -7.54 -20.44 0.41
N TYR A 201 -8.83 -20.66 0.14
CA TYR A 201 -9.88 -20.14 1.01
C TYR A 201 -9.92 -20.84 2.37
N LEU A 202 -9.71 -22.14 2.44
CA LEU A 202 -9.62 -22.88 3.70
C LEU A 202 -8.47 -22.33 4.56
N LYS A 203 -7.30 -22.09 3.98
CA LYS A 203 -6.18 -21.49 4.70
C LYS A 203 -6.53 -20.11 5.27
N LYS A 204 -7.24 -19.27 4.51
CA LYS A 204 -7.72 -17.97 4.99
C LYS A 204 -8.66 -18.09 6.17
N GLU A 205 -9.60 -19.03 6.13
CA GLU A 205 -10.56 -19.24 7.23
C GLU A 205 -9.84 -19.78 8.49
N ILE A 206 -8.89 -20.71 8.35
CA ILE A 206 -8.07 -21.19 9.45
C ILE A 206 -7.28 -20.03 10.09
N ILE A 207 -6.66 -19.19 9.29
CA ILE A 207 -5.91 -18.01 9.80
C ILE A 207 -6.85 -17.08 10.57
N LYS A 208 -8.03 -16.77 10.04
CA LYS A 208 -9.02 -15.94 10.73
C LYS A 208 -9.44 -16.56 12.07
N TRP A 209 -9.63 -17.88 12.10
CA TRP A 209 -10.00 -18.60 13.31
C TRP A 209 -8.88 -18.57 14.35
N LEU A 210 -7.61 -18.82 13.94
CA LEU A 210 -6.44 -18.73 14.82
C LEU A 210 -6.28 -17.32 15.41
N VAL A 211 -6.43 -16.28 14.60
CA VAL A 211 -6.39 -14.88 15.07
C VAL A 211 -7.48 -14.61 16.11
N LYS A 212 -8.72 -15.14 15.92
CA LYS A 212 -9.79 -15.00 16.92
C LYS A 212 -9.47 -15.69 18.25
N LEU A 213 -8.67 -16.75 18.21
CA LEU A 213 -8.24 -17.48 19.40
C LEU A 213 -6.96 -16.88 20.05
N GLY A 214 -6.42 -15.78 19.50
CA GLY A 214 -5.15 -15.21 19.97
C GLY A 214 -3.93 -16.06 19.66
N ILE A 215 -4.06 -17.08 18.80
CA ILE A 215 -2.97 -17.95 18.35
C ILE A 215 -2.35 -17.30 17.10
N LYS A 216 -1.04 -17.01 17.20
CA LYS A 216 -0.26 -16.43 16.08
C LYS A 216 0.36 -17.49 15.21
#